data_c7c9e9d9491bc700fa1aab19e2f01960
#
_entry.id   c7c9e9d9491bc700fa1aab19e2f01960
#
_cell.length_a   1.000
_cell.length_b   1.000
_cell.length_c   1.000
_cell.angle_alpha   90.00
_cell.angle_beta   90.00
_cell.angle_gamma   90.00
#
_symmetry.space_group_name_H-M   'P 1'
#
loop_
_entity.id
_entity.type
_entity.pdbx_description
1 polymer ?
#
loop_
_entity_poly.entity_id
_entity_poly.type
_entity_poly.pdbx_seq_one_letter_code
_entity_poly.pdbx_strand_id
1 'polypeptide(L)'
;CREAVVTLCHTQRPVTVAVHTRLDGTPFITRWLTITNTGDRPAALSQVCPWSGQVWEPVGNSGLTADLSTLPAAPFRLGRYTDSAWGAEGAFDWLPLPDGGYAFESLQGVSGWGAPFFVVRNEATGEMLVGQFAWTGNWQIGFFNDHEPGRRPVCEARLYARVGLAGVSPLRVLEPGEAATTPEVHLGFLFGDLDRCVQALHTHERRSVVLPQPAGREHRVEVNHTGYTRNAQITEGQLYEEIDVAADVGVELFMIDAGWFGDPSAQWWDVMGDWDRESPLLPHGVRAAVDRVHARGMLCGLWAPPGAMGKGSRLLRDHPDWQMRKRGESIASLDYSRPEVAEYVEKTVAGLIERYGLDCYRIDGAGLCGDGAEGERGGYTENVLWRHWEAFYRIFERIHRRFPQVLLECCCGGGGHTDLGIMSRFHWTQVSDIWSPAPTLKI
;
A
#
# COMPACT_ATOMS: atom_id res chain seq x y z
N CYS A 1 4.36 18.44 -16.90
CA CYS A 1 3.52 18.43 -15.70
C CYS A 1 3.05 19.83 -15.37
N ARG A 2 1.79 20.02 -14.99
CA ARG A 2 1.22 21.30 -14.53
C ARG A 2 0.59 21.08 -13.17
N GLU A 3 0.79 22.01 -12.25
CA GLU A 3 0.20 21.95 -10.91
C GLU A 3 -0.57 23.25 -10.63
N ALA A 4 -1.72 23.10 -10.01
CA ALA A 4 -2.52 24.18 -9.47
C ALA A 4 -2.65 23.99 -7.96
N VAL A 5 -2.51 25.08 -7.21
CA VAL A 5 -2.68 25.09 -5.75
C VAL A 5 -3.74 26.11 -5.38
N VAL A 6 -4.76 25.67 -4.65
CA VAL A 6 -5.83 26.51 -4.11
C VAL A 6 -5.74 26.47 -2.59
N THR A 7 -5.51 27.63 -1.97
CA THR A 7 -5.47 27.72 -0.50
C THR A 7 -6.83 28.14 0.04
N LEU A 8 -7.35 27.32 0.96
CA LEU A 8 -8.59 27.55 1.68
C LEU A 8 -8.27 27.87 3.15
N CYS A 9 -8.91 28.90 3.69
CA CYS A 9 -8.81 29.24 5.10
C CYS A 9 -10.15 28.97 5.78
N HIS A 10 -10.13 28.24 6.88
CA HIS A 10 -11.36 28.05 7.65
C HIS A 10 -11.72 29.33 8.39
N THR A 11 -12.99 29.74 8.30
CA THR A 11 -13.44 31.05 8.84
C THR A 11 -13.56 31.11 10.37
N GLN A 12 -13.66 29.95 11.03
CA GLN A 12 -13.87 29.86 12.48
C GLN A 12 -12.75 29.12 13.23
N ARG A 13 -11.93 28.38 12.52
CA ARG A 13 -10.83 27.58 13.12
C ARG A 13 -9.52 27.97 12.46
N PRO A 14 -8.42 28.04 13.22
CA PRO A 14 -7.11 28.43 12.68
C PRO A 14 -6.47 27.27 11.92
N VAL A 15 -7.08 26.89 10.80
CA VAL A 15 -6.59 25.84 9.90
C VAL A 15 -6.63 26.35 8.48
N THR A 16 -5.54 26.16 7.75
CA THR A 16 -5.47 26.37 6.31
C THR A 16 -5.28 25.04 5.58
N VAL A 17 -5.86 24.94 4.40
CA VAL A 17 -5.75 23.75 3.54
C VAL A 17 -5.31 24.19 2.14
N ALA A 18 -4.13 23.79 1.74
CA ALA A 18 -3.70 23.92 0.34
C ALA A 18 -4.15 22.66 -0.42
N VAL A 19 -5.00 22.86 -1.42
CA VAL A 19 -5.47 21.82 -2.34
C VAL A 19 -4.58 21.81 -3.55
N HIS A 20 -3.77 20.78 -3.68
CA HIS A 20 -2.89 20.57 -4.83
C HIS A 20 -3.59 19.72 -5.87
N THR A 21 -3.46 20.09 -7.13
CA THR A 21 -3.97 19.32 -8.27
C THR A 21 -2.93 19.34 -9.37
N ARG A 22 -2.45 18.15 -9.77
CA ARG A 22 -1.40 17.95 -10.78
C ARG A 22 -1.96 17.25 -12.01
N LEU A 23 -1.53 17.72 -13.18
CA LEU A 23 -1.78 17.14 -14.50
C LEU A 23 -0.45 16.69 -15.10
N ASP A 24 -0.35 15.45 -15.54
CA ASP A 24 0.86 14.86 -16.13
C ASP A 24 0.76 14.70 -17.65
N GLY A 25 -0.38 15.05 -18.26
CA GLY A 25 -0.67 14.90 -19.68
C GLY A 25 -1.32 13.57 -20.04
N THR A 26 -1.68 12.74 -19.06
CA THR A 26 -2.61 11.62 -19.19
C THR A 26 -4.05 12.07 -18.91
N PRO A 27 -5.07 11.22 -19.11
CA PRO A 27 -6.44 11.51 -18.69
C PRO A 27 -6.66 11.54 -17.17
N PHE A 28 -5.59 11.43 -16.37
CA PHE A 28 -5.66 11.44 -14.93
C PHE A 28 -5.27 12.78 -14.32
N ILE A 29 -5.91 13.09 -13.21
CA ILE A 29 -5.51 14.15 -12.28
C ILE A 29 -5.02 13.50 -10.99
N THR A 30 -4.01 14.09 -10.37
CA THR A 30 -3.53 13.72 -9.04
C THR A 30 -3.85 14.83 -8.07
N ARG A 31 -4.46 14.51 -6.93
CA ARG A 31 -4.84 15.50 -5.91
C ARG A 31 -4.41 15.08 -4.51
N TRP A 32 -3.89 16.04 -3.75
CA TRP A 32 -3.57 15.90 -2.33
C TRP A 32 -3.81 17.21 -1.60
N LEU A 33 -3.78 17.15 -0.26
CA LEU A 33 -3.94 18.30 0.61
C LEU A 33 -2.68 18.52 1.45
N THR A 34 -2.35 19.78 1.71
CA THR A 34 -1.48 20.18 2.81
C THR A 34 -2.32 20.93 3.84
N ILE A 35 -2.46 20.36 5.04
CA ILE A 35 -3.29 20.88 6.12
C ILE A 35 -2.36 21.47 7.17
N THR A 36 -2.48 22.76 7.46
CA THR A 36 -1.62 23.47 8.42
C THR A 36 -2.45 23.98 9.58
N ASN A 37 -2.01 23.70 10.80
CA ASN A 37 -2.51 24.34 12.00
C ASN A 37 -1.88 25.73 12.14
N THR A 38 -2.65 26.78 11.93
CA THR A 38 -2.19 28.19 12.03
C THR A 38 -2.52 28.81 13.38
N GLY A 39 -3.04 28.01 14.32
CA GLY A 39 -3.40 28.45 15.68
C GLY A 39 -2.27 28.27 16.70
N ASP A 40 -2.61 28.57 17.94
CA ASP A 40 -1.75 28.50 19.11
C ASP A 40 -1.99 27.25 19.99
N ARG A 41 -2.88 26.36 19.56
CA ARG A 41 -3.23 25.10 20.25
C ARG A 41 -3.20 23.93 19.29
N PRO A 42 -2.98 22.69 19.79
CA PRO A 42 -3.07 21.50 18.97
C PRO A 42 -4.43 21.36 18.26
N ALA A 43 -4.41 20.95 17.01
CA ALA A 43 -5.58 20.73 16.17
C ALA A 43 -5.71 19.25 15.80
N ALA A 44 -6.84 18.64 16.20
CA ALA A 44 -7.13 17.23 15.95
C ALA A 44 -7.92 17.05 14.64
N LEU A 45 -7.41 16.23 13.72
CA LEU A 45 -8.03 15.91 12.44
C LEU A 45 -8.79 14.59 12.55
N SER A 46 -10.11 14.63 12.42
CA SER A 46 -10.99 13.45 12.58
C SER A 46 -11.40 12.82 11.25
N GLN A 47 -11.60 13.61 10.21
CA GLN A 47 -11.89 13.16 8.85
C GLN A 47 -11.01 13.91 7.89
N VAL A 48 -10.32 13.16 7.02
CA VAL A 48 -9.42 13.73 6.03
C VAL A 48 -9.65 13.03 4.69
N CYS A 49 -10.22 13.77 3.74
CA CYS A 49 -10.54 13.27 2.41
C CYS A 49 -9.87 14.17 1.36
N PRO A 50 -8.76 13.74 0.74
CA PRO A 50 -8.13 14.49 -0.35
C PRO A 50 -9.08 14.71 -1.54
N TRP A 51 -10.05 13.82 -1.71
CA TRP A 51 -11.15 14.02 -2.62
C TRP A 51 -12.49 13.96 -1.89
N SER A 52 -13.29 15.00 -2.03
CA SER A 52 -14.69 15.03 -1.62
C SER A 52 -15.44 16.01 -2.49
N GLY A 53 -16.44 15.55 -3.22
CA GLY A 53 -17.25 16.40 -4.08
C GLY A 53 -17.96 15.65 -5.19
N GLN A 54 -18.66 16.43 -6.01
CA GLN A 54 -19.37 15.93 -7.17
C GLN A 54 -18.38 15.51 -8.26
N VAL A 55 -18.61 14.34 -8.85
CA VAL A 55 -17.80 13.77 -9.93
C VAL A 55 -18.54 13.68 -11.25
N TRP A 56 -19.87 13.60 -11.22
CA TRP A 56 -20.73 13.73 -12.40
C TRP A 56 -21.88 14.69 -12.16
N GLU A 57 -22.08 15.60 -13.11
CA GLU A 57 -23.29 16.38 -13.25
C GLU A 57 -24.22 15.72 -14.26
N PRO A 58 -25.55 15.85 -14.07
CA PRO A 58 -26.47 15.46 -15.11
C PRO A 58 -26.14 16.29 -16.36
N VAL A 59 -26.06 15.62 -17.49
CA VAL A 59 -26.03 16.31 -18.77
C VAL A 59 -27.39 17.00 -18.89
N GLY A 60 -27.42 18.26 -18.56
CA GLY A 60 -28.66 19.06 -18.58
C GLY A 60 -29.37 18.89 -19.91
N ASN A 61 -30.63 19.12 -19.94
CA ASN A 61 -31.64 18.96 -21.02
C ASN A 61 -31.19 19.29 -22.46
N SER A 62 -29.98 19.01 -22.83
CA SER A 62 -29.39 19.22 -24.13
C SER A 62 -29.83 18.12 -25.10
N GLY A 63 -31.16 18.05 -25.37
CA GLY A 63 -31.66 17.43 -26.58
C GLY A 63 -31.40 15.95 -26.81
N LEU A 64 -30.88 15.22 -25.85
CA LEU A 64 -30.86 13.77 -25.85
C LEU A 64 -32.29 13.30 -25.59
N THR A 65 -33.05 13.10 -26.64
CA THR A 65 -34.26 12.28 -26.65
C THR A 65 -33.86 10.82 -26.47
N ALA A 66 -33.18 10.51 -25.35
CA ALA A 66 -32.97 9.11 -24.95
C ALA A 66 -34.36 8.55 -24.68
N ASP A 67 -34.68 7.47 -25.33
CA ASP A 67 -35.85 6.68 -24.99
C ASP A 67 -35.69 6.23 -23.52
N LEU A 68 -36.41 6.91 -22.63
CA LEU A 68 -36.33 6.67 -21.18
C LEU A 68 -36.69 5.22 -20.81
N SER A 69 -37.39 4.50 -21.70
CA SER A 69 -37.75 3.09 -21.52
C SER A 69 -36.54 2.16 -21.65
N THR A 70 -35.45 2.62 -22.25
CA THR A 70 -34.21 1.84 -22.45
C THR A 70 -33.12 2.13 -21.41
N LEU A 71 -33.34 3.10 -20.49
CA LEU A 71 -32.37 3.42 -19.47
C LEU A 71 -32.28 2.30 -18.43
N PRO A 72 -31.07 1.98 -17.94
CA PRO A 72 -30.86 0.97 -16.90
C PRO A 72 -31.53 1.39 -15.60
N ALA A 73 -31.92 0.40 -14.78
CA ALA A 73 -32.57 0.63 -13.49
C ALA A 73 -31.70 1.38 -12.48
N ALA A 74 -30.36 1.30 -12.62
CA ALA A 74 -29.40 2.05 -11.82
C ALA A 74 -28.54 2.93 -12.73
N PRO A 75 -28.33 4.23 -12.38
CA PRO A 75 -27.54 5.16 -13.21
C PRO A 75 -26.06 4.82 -13.27
N PHE A 76 -25.54 4.18 -12.23
CA PHE A 76 -24.11 3.89 -12.07
C PHE A 76 -23.85 2.45 -11.68
N ARG A 77 -22.76 1.88 -12.17
CA ARG A 77 -22.19 0.62 -11.67
C ARG A 77 -20.82 0.87 -11.11
N LEU A 78 -20.53 0.24 -9.97
CA LEU A 78 -19.25 0.27 -9.28
C LEU A 78 -18.51 -1.03 -9.50
N GLY A 79 -17.33 -0.96 -10.10
CA GLY A 79 -16.34 -2.02 -10.14
C GLY A 79 -15.31 -1.82 -9.03
N ARG A 80 -15.09 -2.83 -8.24
CA ARG A 80 -14.13 -2.83 -7.13
C ARG A 80 -13.66 -4.24 -6.82
N TYR A 81 -12.58 -4.37 -6.06
CA TYR A 81 -12.25 -5.63 -5.43
C TYR A 81 -13.29 -5.96 -4.35
N THR A 82 -13.80 -7.17 -4.37
CA THR A 82 -14.95 -7.58 -3.53
C THR A 82 -14.53 -8.10 -2.17
N ASP A 83 -13.32 -8.62 -2.09
CA ASP A 83 -12.78 -9.21 -0.87
C ASP A 83 -11.40 -8.62 -0.57
N SER A 84 -11.11 -8.46 0.71
CA SER A 84 -9.81 -8.04 1.22
C SER A 84 -9.28 -9.13 2.13
N ALA A 85 -9.11 -10.33 1.58
CA ALA A 85 -8.63 -11.51 2.29
C ALA A 85 -7.48 -12.18 1.54
N TRP A 86 -6.57 -12.76 2.29
CA TRP A 86 -5.50 -13.59 1.77
C TRP A 86 -6.05 -14.74 0.91
N GLY A 87 -5.53 -14.91 -0.28
CA GLY A 87 -5.97 -15.92 -1.26
C GLY A 87 -7.21 -15.54 -2.08
N ALA A 88 -7.73 -14.32 -1.89
CA ALA A 88 -8.81 -13.75 -2.70
C ALA A 88 -8.36 -12.47 -3.43
N GLU A 89 -7.07 -12.26 -3.56
CA GLU A 89 -6.48 -11.15 -4.31
C GLU A 89 -6.98 -11.17 -5.75
N GLY A 90 -7.28 -10.02 -6.29
CA GLY A 90 -7.78 -9.90 -7.66
C GLY A 90 -9.27 -10.24 -7.84
N ALA A 91 -10.01 -10.58 -6.77
CA ALA A 91 -11.45 -10.81 -6.83
C ALA A 91 -12.20 -9.50 -7.16
N PHE A 92 -12.30 -9.18 -8.45
CA PHE A 92 -12.96 -7.97 -8.95
C PHE A 92 -14.39 -8.29 -9.40
N ASP A 93 -15.36 -7.42 -9.04
CA ASP A 93 -16.75 -7.55 -9.46
C ASP A 93 -17.41 -6.17 -9.68
N TRP A 94 -18.49 -6.20 -10.44
CA TRP A 94 -19.35 -5.07 -10.72
C TRP A 94 -20.65 -5.17 -9.96
N LEU A 95 -21.01 -4.12 -9.22
CA LEU A 95 -22.33 -4.00 -8.57
C LEU A 95 -23.07 -2.75 -9.08
N PRO A 96 -24.41 -2.81 -9.23
CA PRO A 96 -25.19 -1.60 -9.39
C PRO A 96 -25.02 -0.71 -8.16
N LEU A 97 -24.73 0.58 -8.36
CA LEU A 97 -24.64 1.50 -7.24
C LEU A 97 -26.03 1.75 -6.65
N PRO A 98 -26.28 1.40 -5.38
CA PRO A 98 -27.61 1.57 -4.78
C PRO A 98 -28.01 3.03 -4.72
N ASP A 99 -29.32 3.27 -4.71
CA ASP A 99 -29.87 4.60 -4.42
C ASP A 99 -29.38 5.09 -3.06
N GLY A 100 -29.00 6.36 -2.96
CA GLY A 100 -28.41 6.92 -1.76
C GLY A 100 -26.90 6.65 -1.60
N GLY A 101 -26.36 5.59 -2.19
CA GLY A 101 -24.92 5.37 -2.27
C GLY A 101 -24.39 4.09 -1.67
N TYR A 102 -23.07 3.95 -1.72
CA TYR A 102 -22.31 2.79 -1.24
C TYR A 102 -20.92 3.24 -0.76
N ALA A 103 -20.45 2.68 0.33
CA ALA A 103 -19.10 2.91 0.85
C ALA A 103 -18.40 1.59 1.18
N PHE A 104 -17.08 1.56 1.02
CA PHE A 104 -16.24 0.45 1.38
C PHE A 104 -14.89 0.96 1.89
N GLU A 105 -14.19 0.14 2.67
CA GLU A 105 -13.01 0.55 3.39
C GLU A 105 -12.07 -0.61 3.71
N SER A 106 -10.83 -0.30 4.08
CA SER A 106 -9.92 -1.19 4.79
C SER A 106 -9.61 -0.62 6.16
N LEU A 107 -9.79 -1.44 7.20
CA LEU A 107 -9.45 -1.14 8.60
C LEU A 107 -8.51 -2.21 9.16
N GLN A 108 -7.53 -2.64 8.37
CA GLN A 108 -6.57 -3.68 8.75
C GLN A 108 -5.22 -3.13 9.23
N GLY A 109 -5.04 -1.81 9.17
CA GLY A 109 -3.76 -1.14 9.40
C GLY A 109 -2.93 -1.03 8.13
N VAL A 110 -3.36 -1.72 7.07
CA VAL A 110 -2.74 -1.81 5.74
C VAL A 110 -3.78 -1.53 4.65
N SER A 111 -3.33 -1.26 3.42
CA SER A 111 -4.24 -1.05 2.28
C SER A 111 -5.12 -2.29 2.00
N GLY A 112 -4.62 -3.47 2.33
CA GLY A 112 -5.35 -4.73 2.27
C GLY A 112 -5.33 -5.37 0.89
N TRP A 113 -5.72 -6.65 0.83
CA TRP A 113 -5.70 -7.47 -0.38
C TRP A 113 -6.72 -7.02 -1.44
N GLY A 114 -7.64 -6.13 -1.09
CA GLY A 114 -8.61 -5.53 -2.00
C GLY A 114 -8.17 -4.23 -2.67
N ALA A 115 -7.02 -3.68 -2.33
CA ALA A 115 -6.46 -2.40 -2.81
C ALA A 115 -7.47 -1.21 -2.83
N PRO A 116 -7.04 0.03 -2.62
CA PRO A 116 -7.89 1.23 -2.66
C PRO A 116 -8.15 1.69 -4.11
N PHE A 117 -8.84 0.87 -4.89
CA PHE A 117 -9.12 1.03 -6.31
C PHE A 117 -10.62 0.95 -6.60
N PHE A 118 -11.06 1.71 -7.59
CA PHE A 118 -12.43 1.66 -8.08
C PHE A 118 -12.56 2.07 -9.56
N VAL A 119 -13.61 1.57 -10.19
CA VAL A 119 -14.11 2.05 -11.46
C VAL A 119 -15.60 2.30 -11.33
N VAL A 120 -16.08 3.50 -11.66
CA VAL A 120 -17.52 3.76 -11.75
C VAL A 120 -17.89 3.99 -13.19
N ARG A 121 -18.85 3.23 -13.70
CA ARG A 121 -19.44 3.41 -15.03
C ARG A 121 -20.74 4.16 -14.92
N ASN A 122 -20.89 5.21 -15.73
CA ASN A 122 -22.17 5.85 -15.99
C ASN A 122 -22.91 5.06 -17.07
N GLU A 123 -23.99 4.39 -16.72
CA GLU A 123 -24.72 3.50 -17.62
C GLU A 123 -25.48 4.28 -18.72
N ALA A 124 -25.77 5.57 -18.52
CA ALA A 124 -26.44 6.40 -19.50
C ALA A 124 -25.47 6.92 -20.59
N THR A 125 -24.22 7.22 -20.24
CA THR A 125 -23.26 7.85 -21.16
C THR A 125 -22.14 6.91 -21.60
N GLY A 126 -21.91 5.81 -20.87
CA GLY A 126 -20.77 4.92 -21.08
C GLY A 126 -19.43 5.47 -20.59
N GLU A 127 -19.44 6.64 -19.93
CA GLU A 127 -18.23 7.20 -19.29
C GLU A 127 -17.81 6.38 -18.10
N MET A 128 -16.51 6.36 -17.85
CA MET A 128 -15.92 5.72 -16.69
C MET A 128 -15.09 6.69 -15.86
N LEU A 129 -15.28 6.66 -14.54
CA LEU A 129 -14.41 7.27 -13.56
C LEU A 129 -13.54 6.17 -12.95
N VAL A 130 -12.24 6.24 -13.17
CA VAL A 130 -11.26 5.32 -12.59
C VAL A 130 -10.50 6.03 -11.48
N GLY A 131 -10.32 5.39 -10.33
CA GLY A 131 -9.59 6.02 -9.23
C GLY A 131 -8.81 5.07 -8.37
N GLN A 132 -7.70 5.59 -7.81
CA GLN A 132 -6.88 4.94 -6.82
C GLN A 132 -6.47 5.93 -5.72
N PHE A 133 -6.35 5.43 -4.51
CA PHE A 133 -5.81 6.18 -3.39
C PHE A 133 -4.41 5.66 -3.06
N ALA A 134 -3.39 6.49 -3.20
CA ALA A 134 -1.98 6.15 -3.01
C ALA A 134 -1.62 6.06 -1.52
N TRP A 135 -2.27 5.13 -0.82
CA TRP A 135 -2.16 5.01 0.63
C TRP A 135 -2.09 3.57 1.10
N THR A 136 -1.08 3.26 1.90
CA THR A 136 -0.80 1.91 2.40
C THR A 136 -1.51 1.60 3.72
N GLY A 137 -1.94 2.63 4.46
CA GLY A 137 -2.71 2.45 5.69
C GLY A 137 -4.21 2.31 5.45
N ASN A 138 -5.00 2.52 6.51
CA ASN A 138 -6.46 2.45 6.45
C ASN A 138 -7.07 3.53 5.56
N TRP A 139 -8.06 3.15 4.76
CA TRP A 139 -8.73 4.01 3.80
C TRP A 139 -10.23 3.77 3.73
N GLN A 140 -10.96 4.77 3.23
CA GLN A 140 -12.37 4.67 2.90
C GLN A 140 -12.66 5.32 1.55
N ILE A 141 -13.55 4.71 0.79
CA ILE A 141 -14.07 5.22 -0.49
C ILE A 141 -15.59 5.14 -0.43
N GLY A 142 -16.26 6.25 -0.73
CA GLY A 142 -17.71 6.32 -0.73
C GLY A 142 -18.24 7.03 -1.96
N PHE A 143 -19.36 6.53 -2.46
CA PHE A 143 -20.12 7.11 -3.57
C PHE A 143 -21.54 7.38 -3.11
N PHE A 144 -22.07 8.53 -3.46
CA PHE A 144 -23.44 8.93 -3.15
C PHE A 144 -24.10 9.43 -4.43
N ASN A 145 -25.25 8.89 -4.76
CA ASN A 145 -26.05 9.40 -5.85
C ASN A 145 -27.38 9.95 -5.31
N ASP A 146 -27.93 10.93 -6.01
CA ASP A 146 -29.19 11.56 -5.68
C ASP A 146 -30.34 11.05 -6.58
N HIS A 147 -30.20 9.84 -7.12
CA HIS A 147 -31.26 9.19 -7.85
C HIS A 147 -32.44 8.86 -6.93
N GLU A 148 -33.63 9.30 -7.34
CA GLU A 148 -34.90 8.99 -6.68
C GLU A 148 -35.84 8.35 -7.71
N PRO A 149 -36.10 7.04 -7.61
CA PRO A 149 -37.04 6.36 -8.53
C PRO A 149 -38.39 7.08 -8.58
N GLY A 150 -38.85 7.38 -9.80
CA GLY A 150 -40.11 8.08 -10.02
C GLY A 150 -40.11 9.59 -9.78
N ARG A 151 -39.03 10.17 -9.25
CA ARG A 151 -38.89 11.62 -9.06
C ARG A 151 -37.80 12.22 -9.93
N ARG A 152 -36.68 11.50 -10.10
CA ARG A 152 -35.54 11.97 -10.89
C ARG A 152 -35.15 10.89 -11.90
N PRO A 153 -35.20 11.21 -13.21
CA PRO A 153 -34.71 10.30 -14.22
C PRO A 153 -33.25 9.90 -14.02
N VAL A 154 -32.88 8.70 -14.44
CA VAL A 154 -31.50 8.17 -14.35
C VAL A 154 -30.49 9.11 -14.99
N CYS A 155 -30.84 9.77 -16.11
CA CYS A 155 -29.99 10.73 -16.79
C CYS A 155 -29.77 12.06 -16.03
N GLU A 156 -30.54 12.33 -14.99
CA GLU A 156 -30.40 13.51 -14.13
C GLU A 156 -29.73 13.21 -12.79
N ALA A 157 -29.34 11.95 -12.52
CA ALA A 157 -28.67 11.59 -11.30
C ALA A 157 -27.27 12.19 -11.22
N ARG A 158 -26.94 12.79 -10.08
CA ARG A 158 -25.60 13.27 -9.75
C ARG A 158 -24.86 12.22 -8.98
N LEU A 159 -23.55 12.16 -9.19
CA LEU A 159 -22.67 11.30 -8.41
C LEU A 159 -21.67 12.15 -7.63
N TYR A 160 -21.56 11.84 -6.35
CA TYR A 160 -20.56 12.41 -5.45
C TYR A 160 -19.62 11.28 -5.02
N ALA A 161 -18.33 11.59 -4.92
CA ALA A 161 -17.33 10.67 -4.42
C ALA A 161 -16.59 11.26 -3.21
N ARG A 162 -16.21 10.39 -2.28
CA ARG A 162 -15.33 10.70 -1.17
C ARG A 162 -14.24 9.63 -1.09
N VAL A 163 -12.98 10.08 -1.06
CA VAL A 163 -11.80 9.22 -0.93
C VAL A 163 -10.93 9.79 0.17
N GLY A 164 -10.58 9.00 1.16
CA GLY A 164 -9.80 9.51 2.28
C GLY A 164 -9.28 8.45 3.24
N LEU A 165 -8.59 8.94 4.26
CA LEU A 165 -8.08 8.13 5.35
C LEU A 165 -9.22 7.62 6.23
N ALA A 166 -9.01 6.43 6.82
CA ALA A 166 -9.94 5.81 7.77
C ALA A 166 -9.23 5.39 9.05
N GLY A 167 -10.02 5.07 10.08
CA GLY A 167 -9.54 4.59 11.38
C GLY A 167 -10.12 5.34 12.54
N VAL A 168 -9.68 4.98 13.74
CA VAL A 168 -10.10 5.65 14.99
C VAL A 168 -9.59 7.09 15.00
N SER A 169 -10.49 8.02 15.33
CA SER A 169 -10.16 9.45 15.40
C SER A 169 -9.64 9.85 16.79
N PRO A 170 -8.76 10.88 16.83
CA PRO A 170 -8.24 11.68 15.74
C PRO A 170 -7.19 10.92 14.91
N LEU A 171 -7.27 11.08 13.59
CA LEU A 171 -6.32 10.47 12.64
C LEU A 171 -4.94 11.14 12.67
N ARG A 172 -4.90 12.39 13.06
CA ARG A 172 -3.68 13.20 13.20
C ARG A 172 -3.93 14.36 14.15
N VAL A 173 -2.95 14.66 15.00
CA VAL A 173 -2.90 15.88 15.80
C VAL A 173 -1.77 16.75 15.30
N LEU A 174 -2.08 17.99 14.93
CA LEU A 174 -1.13 18.99 14.48
C LEU A 174 -0.82 19.96 15.60
N GLU A 175 0.43 20.05 16.02
CA GLU A 175 0.90 21.09 16.93
C GLU A 175 0.81 22.48 16.25
N PRO A 176 0.87 23.58 17.01
CA PRO A 176 0.91 24.92 16.45
C PRO A 176 2.00 25.07 15.38
N GLY A 177 1.61 25.51 14.19
CA GLY A 177 2.51 25.64 13.04
C GLY A 177 2.83 24.34 12.31
N GLU A 178 2.42 23.17 12.80
CA GLU A 178 2.64 21.89 12.13
C GLU A 178 1.72 21.76 10.90
N ALA A 179 2.25 21.13 9.84
CA ALA A 179 1.49 20.76 8.66
C ALA A 179 1.55 19.24 8.42
N ALA A 180 0.47 18.69 7.87
CA ALA A 180 0.42 17.33 7.36
C ALA A 180 0.04 17.33 5.88
N THR A 181 0.70 16.49 5.11
CA THR A 181 0.36 16.25 3.70
C THR A 181 -0.35 14.92 3.57
N THR A 182 -1.51 14.93 2.91
CA THR A 182 -2.28 13.70 2.68
C THR A 182 -1.65 12.84 1.58
N PRO A 183 -1.97 11.55 1.55
CA PRO A 183 -1.72 10.73 0.37
C PRO A 183 -2.42 11.29 -0.87
N GLU A 184 -1.94 10.90 -2.05
CA GLU A 184 -2.47 11.34 -3.33
C GLU A 184 -3.70 10.50 -3.74
N VAL A 185 -4.71 11.17 -4.31
CA VAL A 185 -5.83 10.53 -5.01
C VAL A 185 -5.60 10.73 -6.51
N HIS A 186 -5.60 9.63 -7.26
CA HIS A 186 -5.48 9.62 -8.71
C HIS A 186 -6.86 9.34 -9.31
N LEU A 187 -7.36 10.23 -10.19
CA LEU A 187 -8.68 10.11 -10.80
C LEU A 187 -8.60 10.35 -12.31
N GLY A 188 -9.16 9.43 -13.08
CA GLY A 188 -9.27 9.54 -14.54
C GLY A 188 -10.71 9.49 -15.02
N PHE A 189 -11.05 10.36 -15.98
CA PHE A 189 -12.32 10.32 -16.71
C PHE A 189 -12.07 9.79 -18.12
N LEU A 190 -12.72 8.69 -18.47
CA LEU A 190 -12.39 7.90 -19.64
C LEU A 190 -13.66 7.47 -20.39
N PHE A 191 -13.52 7.24 -21.69
CA PHE A 191 -14.51 6.60 -22.53
C PHE A 191 -13.96 5.28 -23.06
N GLY A 192 -14.76 4.23 -23.04
CA GLY A 192 -14.42 2.93 -23.60
C GLY A 192 -14.80 1.78 -22.66
N ASP A 193 -14.21 0.62 -22.91
CA ASP A 193 -14.34 -0.54 -22.06
C ASP A 193 -13.35 -0.52 -20.87
N LEU A 194 -13.42 -1.54 -20.03
CA LEU A 194 -12.56 -1.67 -18.86
C LEU A 194 -11.07 -1.79 -19.28
N ASP A 195 -10.78 -2.54 -20.35
CA ASP A 195 -9.40 -2.75 -20.81
C ASP A 195 -8.75 -1.44 -21.22
N ARG A 196 -9.48 -0.59 -21.94
CA ARG A 196 -8.99 0.75 -22.30
C ARG A 196 -8.74 1.62 -21.08
N CYS A 197 -9.62 1.55 -20.08
CA CYS A 197 -9.44 2.26 -18.81
C CYS A 197 -8.20 1.80 -18.05
N VAL A 198 -7.98 0.49 -17.97
CA VAL A 198 -6.80 -0.11 -17.34
C VAL A 198 -5.52 0.27 -18.08
N GLN A 199 -5.51 0.25 -19.43
CA GLN A 199 -4.34 0.69 -20.22
C GLN A 199 -4.01 2.18 -20.01
N ALA A 200 -5.02 3.02 -19.89
CA ALA A 200 -4.82 4.44 -19.58
C ALA A 200 -4.26 4.63 -18.16
N LEU A 201 -4.77 3.87 -17.18
CA LEU A 201 -4.27 3.86 -15.81
C LEU A 201 -2.81 3.42 -15.76
N HIS A 202 -2.46 2.29 -16.37
CA HIS A 202 -1.07 1.81 -16.44
C HIS A 202 -0.13 2.80 -17.13
N THR A 203 -0.64 3.57 -18.10
CA THR A 203 0.15 4.63 -18.74
C THR A 203 0.44 5.78 -17.77
N HIS A 204 -0.57 6.18 -16.99
CA HIS A 204 -0.42 7.17 -15.93
C HIS A 204 0.56 6.67 -14.83
N GLU A 205 0.37 5.47 -14.36
CA GLU A 205 1.19 4.87 -13.31
C GLU A 205 2.67 4.79 -13.72
N ARG A 206 2.95 4.23 -14.89
CA ARG A 206 4.34 4.16 -15.42
C ARG A 206 4.97 5.52 -15.61
N ARG A 207 4.17 6.54 -15.94
CA ARG A 207 4.67 7.88 -16.18
C ARG A 207 4.94 8.69 -14.91
N SER A 208 4.09 8.52 -13.91
CA SER A 208 3.99 9.49 -12.81
C SER A 208 4.03 8.89 -11.41
N VAL A 209 3.97 7.57 -11.27
CA VAL A 209 3.84 6.93 -9.96
C VAL A 209 4.92 5.88 -9.73
N VAL A 210 5.00 4.86 -10.58
CA VAL A 210 5.84 3.69 -10.36
C VAL A 210 7.32 4.06 -10.29
N LEU A 211 8.01 3.54 -9.29
CA LEU A 211 9.46 3.66 -9.16
C LEU A 211 10.15 2.95 -10.33
N PRO A 212 10.96 3.66 -11.15
CA PRO A 212 11.67 3.03 -12.26
C PRO A 212 12.65 1.98 -11.76
N GLN A 213 12.67 0.82 -12.40
CA GLN A 213 13.65 -0.21 -12.11
C GLN A 213 15.05 0.23 -12.56
N PRO A 214 16.12 -0.12 -11.82
CA PRO A 214 17.48 0.19 -12.22
C PRO A 214 17.82 -0.45 -13.56
N ALA A 215 18.54 0.29 -14.42
CA ALA A 215 18.94 -0.20 -15.74
C ALA A 215 19.73 -1.52 -15.65
N GLY A 216 19.36 -2.50 -16.45
CA GLY A 216 19.90 -3.86 -16.44
C GLY A 216 19.40 -4.74 -15.30
N ARG A 217 18.42 -4.25 -14.54
CA ARG A 217 17.76 -4.98 -13.47
C ARG A 217 16.23 -4.93 -13.61
N GLU A 218 15.76 -4.86 -14.84
CA GLU A 218 14.34 -4.92 -15.17
C GLU A 218 13.72 -6.23 -14.65
N HIS A 219 12.39 -6.28 -14.58
CA HIS A 219 11.66 -7.42 -14.03
C HIS A 219 12.18 -8.76 -14.55
N ARG A 220 12.40 -9.69 -13.63
CA ARG A 220 13.05 -10.96 -13.88
C ARG A 220 12.21 -12.13 -13.42
N VAL A 221 12.54 -13.31 -13.93
CA VAL A 221 11.99 -14.55 -13.41
C VAL A 221 12.59 -14.79 -12.02
N GLU A 222 11.74 -14.68 -11.02
CA GLU A 222 12.09 -14.83 -9.60
C GLU A 222 11.63 -16.19 -9.06
N VAL A 223 12.39 -16.76 -8.15
CA VAL A 223 11.98 -17.89 -7.32
C VAL A 223 12.31 -17.64 -5.87
N ASN A 224 11.39 -18.05 -5.03
CA ASN A 224 11.55 -18.08 -3.58
C ASN A 224 12.06 -19.46 -3.14
N HIS A 225 13.02 -19.53 -2.20
CA HIS A 225 13.39 -20.83 -1.67
C HIS A 225 12.27 -21.44 -0.82
N THR A 226 12.30 -22.76 -0.63
CA THR A 226 11.18 -23.49 0.01
C THR A 226 11.26 -23.54 1.54
N GLY A 227 12.21 -22.84 2.17
CA GLY A 227 12.46 -22.90 3.61
C GLY A 227 11.23 -22.59 4.47
N TYR A 228 10.42 -21.60 4.09
CA TYR A 228 9.22 -21.22 4.84
C TYR A 228 8.18 -22.35 4.92
N THR A 229 8.08 -23.23 3.91
CA THR A 229 7.16 -24.38 3.90
C THR A 229 7.59 -25.49 4.86
N ARG A 230 8.83 -25.45 5.34
CA ARG A 230 9.45 -26.40 6.27
C ARG A 230 9.64 -25.79 7.64
N ASN A 231 8.81 -24.83 8.03
CA ASN A 231 8.97 -24.06 9.26
C ASN A 231 10.37 -23.39 9.35
N ALA A 232 10.87 -22.93 8.20
CA ALA A 232 12.20 -22.33 8.05
C ALA A 232 13.40 -23.25 8.47
N GLN A 233 13.20 -24.56 8.47
CA GLN A 233 14.26 -25.54 8.73
C GLN A 233 14.90 -25.98 7.42
N ILE A 234 15.59 -25.07 6.74
CA ILE A 234 16.37 -25.40 5.54
C ILE A 234 17.84 -25.54 5.92
N THR A 235 18.46 -26.66 5.53
CA THR A 235 19.89 -26.83 5.67
C THR A 235 20.64 -26.17 4.53
N GLU A 236 21.91 -25.83 4.75
CA GLU A 236 22.76 -25.23 3.72
C GLU A 236 22.84 -26.09 2.44
N GLY A 237 22.94 -27.42 2.61
CA GLY A 237 22.96 -28.33 1.44
C GLY A 237 21.69 -28.27 0.61
N GLN A 238 20.50 -28.20 1.27
CA GLN A 238 19.22 -28.05 0.58
C GLN A 238 19.12 -26.70 -0.11
N LEU A 239 19.53 -25.62 0.56
CA LEU A 239 19.55 -24.27 -0.04
C LEU A 239 20.45 -24.23 -1.29
N TYR A 240 21.64 -24.85 -1.23
CA TYR A 240 22.56 -24.91 -2.35
C TYR A 240 22.00 -25.71 -3.53
N GLU A 241 21.31 -26.83 -3.26
CA GLU A 241 20.62 -27.61 -4.29
C GLU A 241 19.51 -26.79 -4.96
N GLU A 242 18.69 -26.09 -4.19
CA GLU A 242 17.65 -25.21 -4.74
C GLU A 242 18.23 -24.08 -5.61
N ILE A 243 19.34 -23.46 -5.19
CA ILE A 243 20.07 -22.44 -5.97
C ILE A 243 20.53 -23.03 -7.32
N ASP A 244 21.12 -24.22 -7.32
CA ASP A 244 21.62 -24.84 -8.52
C ASP A 244 20.49 -25.20 -9.49
N VAL A 245 19.40 -25.80 -9.00
CA VAL A 245 18.22 -26.12 -9.79
C VAL A 245 17.58 -24.84 -10.37
N ALA A 246 17.46 -23.79 -9.56
CA ALA A 246 16.92 -22.50 -10.03
C ALA A 246 17.73 -21.93 -11.20
N ALA A 247 19.05 -21.95 -11.11
CA ALA A 247 19.92 -21.52 -12.19
C ALA A 247 19.77 -22.38 -13.46
N ASP A 248 19.68 -23.71 -13.29
CA ASP A 248 19.55 -24.64 -14.42
C ASP A 248 18.23 -24.50 -15.18
N VAL A 249 17.16 -24.03 -14.53
CA VAL A 249 15.87 -23.76 -15.17
C VAL A 249 15.72 -22.31 -15.66
N GLY A 250 16.77 -21.48 -15.51
CA GLY A 250 16.82 -20.12 -16.05
C GLY A 250 16.22 -19.03 -15.17
N VAL A 251 16.16 -19.26 -13.85
CA VAL A 251 15.81 -18.21 -12.87
C VAL A 251 16.84 -17.10 -12.89
N GLU A 252 16.40 -15.86 -12.78
CA GLU A 252 17.25 -14.68 -12.87
C GLU A 252 17.46 -14.00 -11.49
N LEU A 253 16.51 -14.18 -10.56
CA LEU A 253 16.58 -13.68 -9.19
C LEU A 253 16.18 -14.78 -8.20
N PHE A 254 17.08 -15.13 -7.29
CA PHE A 254 16.84 -16.11 -6.23
C PHE A 254 16.60 -15.39 -4.91
N MET A 255 15.43 -15.56 -4.32
CA MET A 255 15.04 -14.96 -3.04
C MET A 255 15.27 -15.92 -1.88
N ILE A 256 16.10 -15.53 -0.93
CA ILE A 256 16.27 -16.22 0.35
C ILE A 256 15.19 -15.70 1.30
N ASP A 257 14.20 -16.53 1.58
CA ASP A 257 13.06 -16.25 2.46
C ASP A 257 13.36 -16.70 3.91
N ALA A 258 12.34 -16.78 4.79
CA ALA A 258 12.47 -17.17 6.19
C ALA A 258 13.31 -18.46 6.39
N GLY A 259 14.10 -18.50 7.48
CA GLY A 259 14.96 -19.63 7.82
C GLY A 259 16.45 -19.33 7.82
N TRP A 260 16.85 -18.18 7.31
CA TRP A 260 18.24 -17.75 7.32
C TRP A 260 18.70 -17.21 8.69
N PHE A 261 17.78 -16.92 9.62
CA PHE A 261 18.02 -16.26 10.91
C PHE A 261 17.45 -17.04 12.09
N GLY A 262 17.99 -16.77 13.29
CA GLY A 262 17.47 -17.23 14.56
C GLY A 262 17.77 -18.71 14.88
N ASP A 263 17.06 -19.22 15.87
CA ASP A 263 17.18 -20.61 16.32
C ASP A 263 16.19 -21.50 15.55
N PRO A 264 16.65 -22.49 14.78
CA PRO A 264 15.78 -23.36 14.01
C PRO A 264 14.87 -24.28 14.85
N SER A 265 15.10 -24.39 16.14
CA SER A 265 14.21 -25.14 17.07
C SER A 265 12.95 -24.31 17.44
N ALA A 266 13.01 -22.98 17.28
CA ALA A 266 11.88 -22.09 17.48
C ALA A 266 11.03 -21.96 16.21
N GLN A 267 9.80 -21.44 16.35
CA GLN A 267 9.05 -20.98 15.19
C GLN A 267 9.74 -19.71 14.64
N TRP A 268 9.96 -19.63 13.34
CA TRP A 268 10.70 -18.52 12.75
C TRP A 268 10.09 -17.15 13.04
N TRP A 269 8.76 -17.06 13.14
CA TRP A 269 8.08 -15.82 13.50
C TRP A 269 8.26 -15.40 14.97
N ASP A 270 8.61 -16.34 15.86
CA ASP A 270 8.87 -16.07 17.28
C ASP A 270 10.24 -15.40 17.51
N VAL A 271 11.16 -15.53 16.56
CA VAL A 271 12.53 -14.98 16.64
C VAL A 271 12.77 -13.81 15.65
N MET A 272 11.74 -13.35 14.96
CA MET A 272 11.83 -12.15 14.13
C MET A 272 12.25 -10.93 14.98
N GLY A 273 13.18 -10.14 14.47
CA GLY A 273 13.80 -9.03 15.20
C GLY A 273 15.29 -9.25 15.50
N ASP A 274 15.75 -10.49 15.55
CA ASP A 274 17.15 -10.85 15.81
C ASP A 274 17.92 -11.01 14.48
N TRP A 275 17.89 -9.98 13.63
CA TRP A 275 18.42 -10.00 12.25
C TRP A 275 19.97 -10.06 12.16
N ASP A 276 20.65 -9.97 13.27
CA ASP A 276 22.12 -10.11 13.37
C ASP A 276 22.55 -11.54 13.66
N ARG A 277 21.60 -12.48 13.89
CA ARG A 277 21.84 -13.88 14.24
C ARG A 277 21.42 -14.80 13.11
N GLU A 278 22.40 -15.29 12.36
CA GLU A 278 22.16 -16.28 11.30
C GLU A 278 21.77 -17.65 11.86
N SER A 279 21.04 -18.43 11.08
CA SER A 279 20.66 -19.80 11.43
C SER A 279 21.88 -20.72 11.48
N PRO A 280 22.05 -21.53 12.53
CA PRO A 280 23.13 -22.51 12.59
C PRO A 280 23.01 -23.65 11.56
N LEU A 281 21.87 -23.75 10.85
CA LEU A 281 21.71 -24.65 9.70
C LEU A 281 22.46 -24.18 8.46
N LEU A 282 22.97 -22.94 8.47
CA LEU A 282 23.84 -22.36 7.44
C LEU A 282 25.27 -22.16 8.00
N PRO A 283 26.08 -23.23 8.15
CA PRO A 283 27.38 -23.16 8.82
C PRO A 283 28.40 -22.24 8.16
N HIS A 284 28.26 -21.95 6.85
CA HIS A 284 29.10 -20.98 6.13
C HIS A 284 28.43 -19.61 6.03
N GLY A 285 27.22 -19.45 6.59
CA GLY A 285 26.47 -18.20 6.68
C GLY A 285 25.73 -17.80 5.42
N VAL A 286 24.89 -16.77 5.57
CA VAL A 286 24.07 -16.22 4.48
C VAL A 286 24.95 -15.66 3.35
N ARG A 287 26.09 -15.06 3.67
CA ARG A 287 27.01 -14.53 2.65
C ARG A 287 27.49 -15.59 1.68
N ALA A 288 27.80 -16.80 2.15
CA ALA A 288 28.21 -17.89 1.28
C ALA A 288 27.09 -18.35 0.33
N ALA A 289 25.84 -18.34 0.79
CA ALA A 289 24.68 -18.61 -0.08
C ALA A 289 24.52 -17.53 -1.15
N VAL A 290 24.63 -16.25 -0.79
CA VAL A 290 24.60 -15.11 -1.73
C VAL A 290 25.71 -15.25 -2.79
N ASP A 291 26.94 -15.54 -2.36
CA ASP A 291 28.07 -15.73 -3.27
C ASP A 291 27.84 -16.92 -4.25
N ARG A 292 27.17 -17.99 -3.79
CA ARG A 292 26.77 -19.11 -4.65
C ARG A 292 25.72 -18.70 -5.69
N VAL A 293 24.71 -17.91 -5.31
CA VAL A 293 23.71 -17.37 -6.24
C VAL A 293 24.39 -16.54 -7.33
N HIS A 294 25.31 -15.65 -6.93
CA HIS A 294 26.08 -14.82 -7.87
C HIS A 294 26.98 -15.66 -8.77
N ALA A 295 27.64 -16.71 -8.25
CA ALA A 295 28.47 -17.64 -9.03
C ALA A 295 27.66 -18.40 -10.10
N ARG A 296 26.35 -18.56 -9.91
CA ARG A 296 25.42 -19.14 -10.89
C ARG A 296 24.83 -18.10 -11.85
N GLY A 297 25.22 -16.81 -11.75
CA GLY A 297 24.81 -15.74 -12.64
C GLY A 297 23.44 -15.14 -12.33
N MET A 298 22.84 -15.45 -11.20
CA MET A 298 21.57 -14.90 -10.74
C MET A 298 21.79 -13.68 -9.84
N LEU A 299 20.78 -12.81 -9.73
CA LEU A 299 20.66 -11.81 -8.66
C LEU A 299 20.21 -12.50 -7.37
N CYS A 300 20.63 -11.97 -6.23
CA CYS A 300 20.24 -12.50 -4.92
C CYS A 300 19.39 -11.50 -4.12
N GLY A 301 18.22 -11.96 -3.67
CA GLY A 301 17.34 -11.25 -2.76
C GLY A 301 17.34 -11.86 -1.37
N LEU A 302 17.02 -11.03 -0.37
CA LEU A 302 16.82 -11.47 1.02
C LEU A 302 15.52 -10.90 1.56
N TRP A 303 14.70 -11.78 2.11
CA TRP A 303 13.48 -11.42 2.83
C TRP A 303 13.80 -11.15 4.31
N ALA A 304 13.39 -9.98 4.80
CA ALA A 304 13.43 -9.65 6.21
C ALA A 304 12.40 -8.56 6.54
N PRO A 305 11.39 -8.82 7.41
CA PRO A 305 10.45 -7.83 7.91
C PRO A 305 10.98 -7.13 9.18
N PRO A 306 11.78 -6.05 9.07
CA PRO A 306 12.44 -5.44 10.22
C PRO A 306 11.45 -4.76 11.19
N GLY A 307 10.19 -4.61 10.78
CA GLY A 307 9.11 -4.09 11.62
C GLY A 307 8.41 -5.14 12.48
N ALA A 308 8.76 -6.41 12.32
CA ALA A 308 8.21 -7.48 13.12
C ALA A 308 9.00 -7.69 14.43
N MET A 309 8.28 -7.97 15.51
CA MET A 309 8.85 -8.35 16.82
C MET A 309 8.30 -9.71 17.23
N GLY A 310 9.12 -10.75 17.10
CA GLY A 310 8.78 -12.09 17.59
C GLY A 310 8.75 -12.13 19.13
N LYS A 311 7.81 -12.90 19.67
CA LYS A 311 7.64 -13.01 21.15
C LYS A 311 8.86 -13.56 21.89
N GLY A 312 9.76 -14.27 21.20
CA GLY A 312 11.01 -14.82 21.73
C GLY A 312 12.25 -14.00 21.40
N SER A 313 12.10 -12.87 20.66
CA SER A 313 13.24 -12.08 20.21
C SER A 313 13.91 -11.28 21.34
N ARG A 314 15.20 -11.03 21.18
CA ARG A 314 15.94 -10.09 22.03
C ARG A 314 15.39 -8.67 21.84
N LEU A 315 15.02 -8.32 20.61
CA LEU A 315 14.46 -7.00 20.30
C LEU A 315 13.25 -6.68 21.18
N LEU A 316 12.30 -7.62 21.33
CA LEU A 316 11.13 -7.42 22.19
C LEU A 316 11.52 -7.32 23.68
N ARG A 317 12.46 -8.14 24.13
CA ARG A 317 12.91 -8.11 25.52
C ARG A 317 13.59 -6.80 25.88
N ASP A 318 14.43 -6.28 24.96
CA ASP A 318 15.27 -5.12 25.20
C ASP A 318 14.50 -3.80 24.92
N HIS A 319 13.47 -3.83 24.05
CA HIS A 319 12.67 -2.67 23.67
C HIS A 319 11.15 -2.97 23.63
N PRO A 320 10.54 -3.38 24.74
CA PRO A 320 9.11 -3.69 24.78
C PRO A 320 8.23 -2.45 24.54
N ASP A 321 8.78 -1.25 24.75
CA ASP A 321 8.13 0.04 24.52
C ASP A 321 8.10 0.46 23.05
N TRP A 322 8.79 -0.22 22.14
CA TRP A 322 8.81 0.07 20.70
C TRP A 322 7.60 -0.49 19.95
N GLN A 323 6.82 -1.34 20.61
CA GLN A 323 5.61 -1.89 20.04
C GLN A 323 4.52 -0.83 19.89
N MET A 324 3.75 -0.94 18.81
CA MET A 324 2.47 -0.24 18.72
C MET A 324 1.56 -0.61 19.89
N ARG A 325 0.72 0.32 20.31
CA ARG A 325 -0.29 0.11 21.34
C ARG A 325 -1.68 0.28 20.76
N LYS A 326 -2.60 -0.57 21.22
CA LYS A 326 -4.01 -0.50 20.88
C LYS A 326 -4.86 -0.83 22.10
N ARG A 327 -5.75 0.09 22.50
CA ARG A 327 -6.59 -0.05 23.69
C ARG A 327 -5.78 -0.37 24.95
N GLY A 328 -4.60 0.23 25.07
CA GLY A 328 -3.67 0.01 26.17
C GLY A 328 -2.81 -1.26 26.07
N GLU A 329 -3.05 -2.14 25.10
CA GLU A 329 -2.28 -3.37 24.89
C GLU A 329 -1.23 -3.20 23.80
N SER A 330 -0.11 -3.93 23.93
CA SER A 330 0.94 -3.97 22.90
C SER A 330 0.58 -4.95 21.79
N ILE A 331 0.90 -4.58 20.55
CA ILE A 331 0.78 -5.43 19.36
C ILE A 331 2.17 -5.75 18.82
N ALA A 332 2.32 -6.95 18.21
CA ALA A 332 3.60 -7.46 17.71
C ALA A 332 4.10 -6.74 16.43
N SER A 333 4.04 -5.41 16.43
CA SER A 333 4.50 -4.54 15.34
C SER A 333 5.23 -3.35 15.91
N LEU A 334 6.37 -2.99 15.31
CA LEU A 334 7.12 -1.79 15.66
C LEU A 334 6.35 -0.51 15.28
N ASP A 335 6.38 0.48 16.16
CA ASP A 335 5.80 1.79 15.91
C ASP A 335 6.80 2.71 15.20
N TYR A 336 6.73 2.77 13.88
CA TYR A 336 7.61 3.63 13.05
C TYR A 336 7.34 5.13 13.24
N SER A 337 6.25 5.51 13.91
CA SER A 337 6.01 6.92 14.26
C SER A 337 7.03 7.45 15.27
N ARG A 338 7.74 6.56 15.96
CA ARG A 338 8.83 6.87 16.89
C ARG A 338 10.15 7.00 16.13
N PRO A 339 10.87 8.13 16.26
CA PRO A 339 12.11 8.38 15.51
C PRO A 339 13.20 7.32 15.72
N GLU A 340 13.36 6.84 16.96
CA GLU A 340 14.34 5.81 17.33
C GLU A 340 14.04 4.46 16.67
N VAL A 341 12.75 4.11 16.53
CA VAL A 341 12.31 2.89 15.82
C VAL A 341 12.55 3.02 14.33
N ALA A 342 12.20 4.16 13.75
CA ALA A 342 12.44 4.41 12.32
C ALA A 342 13.94 4.34 11.98
N GLU A 343 14.81 4.90 12.86
CA GLU A 343 16.27 4.83 12.71
C GLU A 343 16.79 3.39 12.82
N TYR A 344 16.28 2.61 13.78
CA TYR A 344 16.63 1.19 13.93
C TYR A 344 16.29 0.39 12.67
N VAL A 345 15.07 0.56 12.15
CA VAL A 345 14.61 -0.14 10.95
C VAL A 345 15.47 0.22 9.73
N GLU A 346 15.74 1.51 9.52
CA GLU A 346 16.61 1.96 8.42
C GLU A 346 18.02 1.37 8.52
N LYS A 347 18.62 1.41 9.70
CA LYS A 347 19.96 0.83 9.96
C LYS A 347 19.96 -0.68 9.73
N THR A 348 18.90 -1.38 10.14
CA THR A 348 18.77 -2.82 9.95
C THR A 348 18.72 -3.18 8.48
N VAL A 349 17.85 -2.53 7.70
CA VAL A 349 17.74 -2.77 6.25
C VAL A 349 19.05 -2.46 5.54
N ALA A 350 19.64 -1.28 5.79
CA ALA A 350 20.91 -0.90 5.20
C ALA A 350 22.04 -1.87 5.56
N GLY A 351 22.09 -2.29 6.83
CA GLY A 351 23.09 -3.23 7.31
C GLY A 351 22.98 -4.62 6.66
N LEU A 352 21.76 -5.12 6.41
CA LEU A 352 21.54 -6.39 5.71
C LEU A 352 21.99 -6.30 4.24
N ILE A 353 21.62 -5.21 3.55
CA ILE A 353 22.03 -4.98 2.17
C ILE A 353 23.56 -4.95 2.05
N GLU A 354 24.24 -4.19 2.91
CA GLU A 354 25.72 -4.05 2.89
C GLU A 354 26.43 -5.33 3.30
N ARG A 355 25.98 -5.98 4.39
CA ARG A 355 26.61 -7.19 4.94
C ARG A 355 26.64 -8.32 3.93
N TYR A 356 25.53 -8.51 3.23
CA TYR A 356 25.38 -9.63 2.31
C TYR A 356 25.60 -9.29 0.85
N GLY A 357 25.68 -7.99 0.49
CA GLY A 357 25.83 -7.55 -0.90
C GLY A 357 24.61 -7.92 -1.75
N LEU A 358 23.43 -7.59 -1.24
CA LEU A 358 22.16 -7.97 -1.85
C LEU A 358 21.87 -7.18 -3.13
N ASP A 359 21.22 -7.83 -4.08
CA ASP A 359 20.68 -7.20 -5.31
C ASP A 359 19.21 -6.85 -5.14
N CYS A 360 18.48 -7.56 -4.29
CA CYS A 360 17.09 -7.31 -3.96
C CYS A 360 16.87 -7.39 -2.43
N TYR A 361 16.03 -6.52 -1.92
CA TYR A 361 15.56 -6.58 -0.54
C TYR A 361 14.04 -6.67 -0.53
N ARG A 362 13.51 -7.75 0.08
CA ARG A 362 12.07 -7.94 0.28
C ARG A 362 11.67 -7.63 1.71
N ILE A 363 10.78 -6.67 1.88
CA ILE A 363 10.08 -6.44 3.15
C ILE A 363 8.75 -7.17 3.16
N ASP A 364 8.33 -7.63 4.33
CA ASP A 364 7.01 -8.23 4.54
C ASP A 364 6.36 -7.66 5.81
N GLY A 365 5.05 -7.59 5.81
CA GLY A 365 4.18 -7.27 6.93
C GLY A 365 4.62 -6.12 7.85
N ALA A 366 4.06 -4.93 7.63
CA ALA A 366 4.17 -3.82 8.56
C ALA A 366 2.79 -3.23 8.83
N GLY A 367 2.57 -2.67 10.02
CA GLY A 367 1.37 -1.90 10.31
C GLY A 367 0.06 -2.67 10.53
N LEU A 368 0.08 -3.99 10.64
CA LEU A 368 -1.12 -4.80 10.91
C LEU A 368 -1.69 -4.52 12.30
N CYS A 369 -2.36 -3.38 12.46
CA CYS A 369 -2.93 -2.90 13.73
C CYS A 369 -4.45 -2.70 13.70
N GLY A 370 -5.13 -3.18 12.65
CA GLY A 370 -6.57 -3.00 12.49
C GLY A 370 -6.97 -1.53 12.29
N ASP A 371 -7.98 -1.06 13.01
CA ASP A 371 -8.52 0.31 12.90
C ASP A 371 -7.56 1.42 13.37
N GLY A 372 -6.40 1.08 13.95
CA GLY A 372 -5.35 2.01 14.32
C GLY A 372 -4.55 1.60 15.53
N ALA A 373 -3.55 2.41 15.86
CA ALA A 373 -2.73 2.30 17.06
C ALA A 373 -2.64 3.67 17.75
N GLU A 374 -2.38 3.66 19.05
CA GLU A 374 -2.52 4.82 19.95
C GLU A 374 -1.16 5.45 20.27
N GLY A 375 -1.13 6.78 20.25
CA GLY A 375 -0.02 7.59 20.74
C GLY A 375 -0.51 8.89 21.37
N GLU A 376 0.14 9.36 22.41
CA GLU A 376 -0.22 10.61 23.06
C GLU A 376 0.44 11.80 22.36
N ARG A 377 -0.37 12.81 21.98
CA ARG A 377 0.11 14.03 21.36
C ARG A 377 -0.80 15.22 21.62
N GLY A 378 -0.23 16.34 22.06
CA GLY A 378 -0.97 17.59 22.28
C GLY A 378 -2.17 17.45 23.22
N GLY A 379 -2.14 16.50 24.16
CA GLY A 379 -3.25 16.19 25.06
C GLY A 379 -4.37 15.33 24.45
N TYR A 380 -4.13 14.73 23.28
CA TYR A 380 -5.04 13.80 22.61
C TYR A 380 -4.39 12.42 22.48
N THR A 381 -5.22 11.38 22.50
CA THR A 381 -4.81 10.03 22.05
C THR A 381 -4.97 9.97 20.53
N GLU A 382 -3.86 10.13 19.81
CA GLU A 382 -3.79 10.15 18.34
C GLU A 382 -3.73 8.72 17.78
N ASN A 383 -4.36 8.50 16.65
CA ASN A 383 -4.10 7.31 15.84
C ASN A 383 -2.77 7.48 15.09
N VAL A 384 -1.73 6.78 15.53
CA VAL A 384 -0.37 6.94 14.98
C VAL A 384 -0.18 6.38 13.59
N LEU A 385 -1.17 5.68 13.02
CA LEU A 385 -1.03 4.95 11.76
C LEU A 385 -0.62 5.84 10.58
N TRP A 386 -1.11 7.09 10.53
CA TRP A 386 -0.68 8.04 9.49
C TRP A 386 0.81 8.37 9.62
N ARG A 387 1.31 8.66 10.83
CA ARG A 387 2.74 8.94 11.07
C ARG A 387 3.60 7.71 10.81
N HIS A 388 3.11 6.53 11.17
CA HIS A 388 3.77 5.25 10.95
C HIS A 388 4.06 5.03 9.45
N TRP A 389 3.06 5.17 8.58
CA TRP A 389 3.23 4.99 7.14
C TRP A 389 4.06 6.10 6.50
N GLU A 390 3.97 7.34 6.96
CA GLU A 390 4.87 8.41 6.52
C GLU A 390 6.34 8.10 6.87
N ALA A 391 6.59 7.55 8.06
CA ALA A 391 7.93 7.16 8.46
C ALA A 391 8.44 5.97 7.64
N PHE A 392 7.60 4.96 7.39
CA PHE A 392 7.88 3.84 6.50
C PHE A 392 8.31 4.33 5.11
N TYR A 393 7.53 5.21 4.50
CA TYR A 393 7.85 5.78 3.19
C TYR A 393 9.20 6.48 3.19
N ARG A 394 9.47 7.32 4.21
CA ARG A 394 10.76 8.03 4.33
C ARG A 394 11.95 7.09 4.50
N ILE A 395 11.78 5.97 5.23
CA ILE A 395 12.83 4.95 5.38
C ILE A 395 13.20 4.40 3.99
N PHE A 396 12.23 3.91 3.23
CA PHE A 396 12.50 3.27 1.94
C PHE A 396 12.94 4.26 0.85
N GLU A 397 12.49 5.50 0.88
CA GLU A 397 13.02 6.58 0.05
C GLU A 397 14.52 6.86 0.35
N ARG A 398 14.95 6.78 1.62
CA ARG A 398 16.37 6.91 1.99
C ARG A 398 17.18 5.67 1.61
N ILE A 399 16.64 4.48 1.82
CA ILE A 399 17.27 3.22 1.39
C ILE A 399 17.49 3.23 -0.12
N HIS A 400 16.47 3.57 -0.92
CA HIS A 400 16.61 3.64 -2.37
C HIS A 400 17.69 4.67 -2.80
N ARG A 401 17.73 5.85 -2.18
CA ARG A 401 18.77 6.85 -2.47
C ARG A 401 20.19 6.38 -2.12
N ARG A 402 20.34 5.59 -1.04
CA ARG A 402 21.62 5.04 -0.61
C ARG A 402 22.06 3.87 -1.50
N PHE A 403 21.13 3.06 -1.95
CA PHE A 403 21.34 1.84 -2.73
C PHE A 403 20.54 1.85 -4.03
N PRO A 404 20.81 2.77 -4.97
CA PRO A 404 19.97 2.96 -6.16
C PRO A 404 19.98 1.77 -7.14
N GLN A 405 20.89 0.82 -6.96
CA GLN A 405 20.98 -0.40 -7.76
C GLN A 405 20.31 -1.61 -7.10
N VAL A 406 19.88 -1.49 -5.83
CA VAL A 406 19.20 -2.56 -5.14
C VAL A 406 17.71 -2.48 -5.45
N LEU A 407 17.16 -3.60 -5.90
CA LEU A 407 15.74 -3.75 -6.10
C LEU A 407 15.02 -3.80 -4.74
N LEU A 408 13.93 -3.06 -4.61
CA LEU A 408 13.09 -3.08 -3.43
C LEU A 408 11.78 -3.77 -3.79
N GLU A 409 11.45 -4.82 -3.08
CA GLU A 409 10.20 -5.56 -3.22
C GLU A 409 9.39 -5.46 -1.93
N CYS A 410 8.09 -5.27 -2.08
CA CYS A 410 7.17 -5.24 -0.96
C CYS A 410 6.28 -6.48 -0.97
N CYS A 411 6.17 -7.10 0.19
CA CYS A 411 5.21 -8.15 0.48
C CYS A 411 4.38 -7.71 1.72
N CYS A 412 3.20 -8.26 1.87
CA CYS A 412 2.43 -8.23 3.11
C CYS A 412 1.50 -9.43 3.09
N GLY A 413 2.04 -10.60 3.44
CA GLY A 413 1.33 -11.85 3.27
C GLY A 413 0.82 -12.00 1.83
N GLY A 414 1.67 -11.77 0.83
CA GLY A 414 1.29 -11.62 -0.58
C GLY A 414 0.76 -10.22 -0.91
N GLY A 415 -0.42 -10.12 -1.50
CA GLY A 415 -1.00 -8.90 -2.06
C GLY A 415 -1.54 -7.85 -1.09
N GLY A 416 -1.17 -7.88 0.20
CA GLY A 416 -1.67 -6.92 1.20
C GLY A 416 -1.18 -5.48 1.02
N HIS A 417 -0.18 -5.25 0.15
CA HIS A 417 0.40 -3.94 -0.17
C HIS A 417 0.53 -3.75 -1.69
N THR A 418 -0.59 -3.63 -2.38
CA THR A 418 -0.63 -3.42 -3.85
C THR A 418 -1.08 -2.00 -4.23
N ASP A 419 -1.01 -1.05 -3.30
CA ASP A 419 -1.41 0.34 -3.50
C ASP A 419 -0.32 1.19 -4.16
N LEU A 420 -0.70 2.37 -4.69
CA LEU A 420 0.22 3.29 -5.33
C LEU A 420 1.21 3.96 -4.37
N GLY A 421 0.92 3.99 -3.07
CA GLY A 421 1.87 4.46 -2.05
C GLY A 421 3.12 3.57 -1.99
N ILE A 422 2.92 2.26 -2.08
CA ILE A 422 4.00 1.28 -2.19
C ILE A 422 4.65 1.36 -3.58
N MET A 423 3.86 1.31 -4.67
CA MET A 423 4.41 1.28 -6.03
C MET A 423 5.25 2.51 -6.39
N SER A 424 5.09 3.62 -5.68
CA SER A 424 5.94 4.80 -5.84
C SER A 424 7.30 4.71 -5.14
N ARG A 425 7.56 3.66 -4.34
CA ARG A 425 8.75 3.49 -3.49
C ARG A 425 9.42 2.13 -3.64
N PHE A 426 8.70 1.16 -4.18
CA PHE A 426 9.17 -0.19 -4.44
C PHE A 426 9.07 -0.49 -5.93
N HIS A 427 9.98 -1.30 -6.43
CA HIS A 427 10.05 -1.63 -7.86
C HIS A 427 8.94 -2.60 -8.28
N TRP A 428 8.52 -3.45 -7.35
CA TRP A 428 7.33 -4.33 -7.47
C TRP A 428 6.80 -4.76 -6.12
N THR A 429 5.66 -5.42 -6.13
CA THR A 429 5.03 -6.03 -4.96
C THR A 429 4.65 -7.46 -5.26
N GLN A 430 4.76 -8.32 -4.26
CA GLN A 430 4.20 -9.66 -4.30
C GLN A 430 2.67 -9.54 -4.39
N VAL A 431 2.07 -10.24 -5.35
CA VAL A 431 0.62 -10.13 -5.58
C VAL A 431 -0.19 -11.17 -4.80
N SER A 432 0.42 -12.31 -4.46
CA SER A 432 -0.19 -13.38 -3.65
C SER A 432 0.85 -14.34 -3.14
N ASP A 433 0.63 -14.90 -1.95
CA ASP A 433 1.38 -16.06 -1.41
C ASP A 433 0.74 -17.40 -1.77
N ILE A 434 -0.32 -17.39 -2.56
CA ILE A 434 -0.99 -18.62 -2.97
C ILE A 434 -0.13 -19.36 -3.99
N TRP A 435 0.32 -20.53 -3.59
CA TRP A 435 1.11 -21.46 -4.42
C TRP A 435 0.25 -22.48 -5.19
N SER A 436 -1.06 -22.52 -4.94
CA SER A 436 -1.98 -23.41 -5.67
C SER A 436 -2.26 -22.87 -7.07
N PRO A 437 -2.14 -23.69 -8.15
CA PRO A 437 -2.31 -23.23 -9.53
C PRO A 437 -3.67 -22.59 -9.81
N ALA A 438 -4.74 -23.13 -9.24
CA ALA A 438 -6.09 -22.67 -9.56
C ALA A 438 -6.42 -21.24 -9.08
N PRO A 439 -6.08 -20.81 -7.85
CA PRO A 439 -6.15 -19.41 -7.46
C PRO A 439 -5.17 -18.52 -8.22
N THR A 440 -3.92 -18.96 -8.40
CA THR A 440 -2.87 -18.18 -9.09
C THR A 440 -3.26 -17.79 -10.52
N LEU A 441 -4.04 -18.61 -11.21
CA LEU A 441 -4.54 -18.30 -12.56
C LEU A 441 -5.68 -17.26 -12.57
N LYS A 442 -6.19 -16.85 -11.43
CA LYS A 442 -7.26 -15.84 -11.30
C LYS A 442 -6.71 -14.46 -10.93
N ILE A 443 -5.47 -14.38 -10.47
CA ILE A 443 -4.75 -13.17 -10.12
C ILE A 443 -3.98 -12.67 -11.35
#